data_19647b241fd428fa6a2fc02ba867d9f9
#
_entry.id   19647b241fd428fa6a2fc02ba867d9f9
#
_cell.length_a   1.000
_cell.length_b   1.000
_cell.length_c   1.000
_cell.angle_alpha   90.00
_cell.angle_beta   90.00
_cell.angle_gamma   90.00
#
_symmetry.space_group_name_H-M   'P 1'
#
loop_
_entity.id
_entity.type
_entity.pdbx_description
1 polymer ?
#
loop_
_entity_poly.entity_id
_entity_poly.type
_entity_poly.pdbx_seq_one_letter_code
_entity_poly.pdbx_strand_id
1 'polypeptide(L)'
;MKIAIVKLSALGDIVHAMVILQFIKKYNQSIEIDWIVEKENKGLLESHPDINKVIVVNIKDIKKKKSTYLLFKELKKIRKYGPYDIVIDMQGLVKSAIISRYIPSKVTLGFEKSSAREGLASIFYTKVFKFPYSNNVIERNFELIKFALDLPFDIEDLNSKVPFLYPDQKQLNSHLSNVQKNIILIPGASFSSKRYPVERFSELANLLNANYLVAWGSEEEKFLADKIKNLSPHVN
;
A
#
# COMPACT_ATOMS: atom_id res chain seq x y z
N MET A 1 22.11 -5.15 7.17
CA MET A 1 20.90 -5.88 7.55
C MET A 1 19.93 -5.84 6.38
N LYS A 2 19.32 -6.98 6.04
CA LYS A 2 18.35 -7.06 4.94
C LYS A 2 16.99 -7.49 5.46
N ILE A 3 15.95 -6.69 5.21
CA ILE A 3 14.60 -6.95 5.68
C ILE A 3 13.60 -7.07 4.52
N ALA A 4 12.51 -7.79 4.75
CA ALA A 4 11.40 -7.83 3.82
C ALA A 4 10.11 -7.40 4.54
N ILE A 5 9.37 -6.48 3.94
CA ILE A 5 8.07 -6.03 4.42
C ILE A 5 6.98 -6.69 3.57
N VAL A 6 6.01 -7.32 4.22
CA VAL A 6 4.85 -7.91 3.54
C VAL A 6 3.63 -7.06 3.83
N LYS A 7 3.22 -6.28 2.84
CA LYS A 7 1.96 -5.51 2.84
C LYS A 7 1.37 -5.55 1.44
N LEU A 8 0.41 -6.45 1.25
CA LEU A 8 -0.07 -6.85 -0.07
C LEU A 8 -1.12 -5.88 -0.64
N SER A 9 -2.01 -5.41 0.20
CA SER A 9 -3.21 -4.63 -0.13
C SER A 9 -3.84 -4.02 1.14
N ALA A 10 -4.83 -3.11 1.12
CA ALA A 10 -5.27 -2.38 -0.04
C ALA A 10 -4.38 -1.15 -0.26
N LEU A 11 -4.65 -0.35 -1.32
CA LEU A 11 -3.87 0.83 -1.67
C LEU A 11 -3.64 1.77 -0.47
N GLY A 12 -4.71 2.17 0.22
CA GLY A 12 -4.61 3.04 1.40
C GLY A 12 -3.80 2.42 2.55
N ASP A 13 -3.94 1.10 2.78
CA ASP A 13 -3.18 0.40 3.82
C ASP A 13 -1.68 0.34 3.50
N ILE A 14 -1.33 0.27 2.20
CA ILE A 14 0.08 0.33 1.76
C ILE A 14 0.63 1.73 2.00
N VAL A 15 -0.12 2.79 1.61
CA VAL A 15 0.29 4.19 1.86
C VAL A 15 0.52 4.42 3.36
N HIS A 16 -0.41 3.97 4.23
CA HIS A 16 -0.23 4.07 5.67
C HIS A 16 1.01 3.33 6.19
N ALA A 17 1.38 2.23 5.54
CA ALA A 17 2.57 1.48 5.92
C ALA A 17 3.87 2.10 5.39
N MET A 18 3.84 2.82 4.26
CA MET A 18 5.04 3.42 3.66
C MET A 18 5.66 4.52 4.54
N VAL A 19 4.87 5.16 5.40
CA VAL A 19 5.37 6.22 6.30
C VAL A 19 6.55 5.77 7.15
N ILE A 20 6.64 4.48 7.47
CA ILE A 20 7.68 3.91 8.33
C ILE A 20 9.07 3.88 7.67
N LEU A 21 9.13 3.88 6.33
CA LEU A 21 10.38 3.73 5.59
C LEU A 21 11.39 4.83 5.95
N GLN A 22 10.93 6.07 6.07
CA GLN A 22 11.76 7.20 6.44
C GLN A 22 12.37 7.05 7.84
N PHE A 23 11.65 6.44 8.79
CA PHE A 23 12.16 6.20 10.15
C PHE A 23 13.19 5.07 10.17
N ILE A 24 13.00 4.01 9.39
CA ILE A 24 14.01 2.95 9.22
C ILE A 24 15.29 3.54 8.65
N LYS A 25 15.21 4.36 7.60
CA LYS A 25 16.37 4.96 6.95
C LYS A 25 17.01 6.07 7.81
N LYS A 26 16.23 6.83 8.56
CA LYS A 26 16.74 7.79 9.55
C LYS A 26 17.56 7.09 10.65
N TYR A 27 17.15 5.91 11.06
CA TYR A 27 17.86 5.08 12.03
C TYR A 27 19.15 4.50 11.43
N ASN A 28 19.04 3.85 10.28
CA ASN A 28 20.19 3.26 9.60
C ASN A 28 19.95 3.14 8.08
N GLN A 29 20.65 3.99 7.33
CA GLN A 29 20.56 4.03 5.87
C GLN A 29 21.04 2.73 5.18
N SER A 30 21.87 1.92 5.84
CA SER A 30 22.42 0.68 5.28
C SER A 30 21.40 -0.50 5.32
N ILE A 31 20.24 -0.35 5.94
CA ILE A 31 19.21 -1.38 5.93
C ILE A 31 18.63 -1.51 4.53
N GLU A 32 18.78 -2.68 3.93
CA GLU A 32 18.14 -3.02 2.66
C GLU A 32 16.69 -3.44 2.91
N ILE A 33 15.77 -2.82 2.18
CA ILE A 33 14.33 -3.05 2.33
C ILE A 33 13.76 -3.59 1.02
N ASP A 34 13.29 -4.83 1.02
CA ASP A 34 12.49 -5.38 -0.06
C ASP A 34 11.01 -5.37 0.36
N TRP A 35 10.10 -5.05 -0.58
CA TRP A 35 8.67 -4.97 -0.29
C TRP A 35 7.87 -5.96 -1.12
N ILE A 36 7.06 -6.78 -0.46
CA ILE A 36 6.18 -7.76 -1.10
C ILE A 36 4.78 -7.19 -1.22
N VAL A 37 4.24 -7.16 -2.44
CA VAL A 37 2.99 -6.48 -2.77
C VAL A 37 2.20 -7.22 -3.86
N GLU A 38 0.88 -7.08 -3.85
CA GLU A 38 0.02 -7.51 -4.97
C GLU A 38 0.28 -6.66 -6.23
N LYS A 39 0.19 -7.31 -7.39
CA LYS A 39 0.48 -6.72 -8.71
C LYS A 39 -0.17 -5.34 -8.93
N GLU A 40 -1.42 -5.19 -8.50
CA GLU A 40 -2.21 -3.97 -8.70
C GLU A 40 -1.63 -2.73 -8.00
N ASN A 41 -0.87 -2.93 -6.91
CA ASN A 41 -0.35 -1.86 -6.08
C ASN A 41 1.15 -1.59 -6.29
N LYS A 42 1.78 -2.29 -7.24
CA LYS A 42 3.23 -2.21 -7.51
C LYS A 42 3.70 -0.77 -7.77
N GLY A 43 2.94 -0.03 -8.59
CA GLY A 43 3.28 1.33 -9.00
C GLY A 43 3.44 2.34 -7.85
N LEU A 44 2.82 2.09 -6.67
CA LEU A 44 3.03 2.94 -5.49
C LEU A 44 4.45 2.88 -4.93
N LEU A 45 5.16 1.76 -5.17
CA LEU A 45 6.40 1.43 -4.48
C LEU A 45 7.63 1.51 -5.39
N GLU A 46 7.45 1.40 -6.71
CA GLU A 46 8.57 1.24 -7.65
C GLU A 46 9.51 2.44 -7.71
N SER A 47 8.98 3.65 -7.51
CA SER A 47 9.78 4.89 -7.53
C SER A 47 10.28 5.29 -6.14
N HIS A 48 10.01 4.50 -5.09
CA HIS A 48 10.39 4.88 -3.73
C HIS A 48 11.89 4.66 -3.48
N PRO A 49 12.67 5.70 -3.14
CA PRO A 49 14.13 5.62 -3.04
C PRO A 49 14.61 4.69 -1.92
N ASP A 50 13.82 4.49 -0.88
CA ASP A 50 14.18 3.67 0.27
C ASP A 50 13.86 2.18 0.09
N ILE A 51 13.24 1.79 -1.02
CA ILE A 51 12.92 0.39 -1.34
C ILE A 51 13.94 -0.15 -2.34
N ASN A 52 14.68 -1.17 -1.91
CA ASN A 52 15.68 -1.81 -2.77
C ASN A 52 15.03 -2.66 -3.85
N LYS A 53 13.95 -3.37 -3.52
CA LYS A 53 13.26 -4.23 -4.48
C LYS A 53 11.77 -4.37 -4.17
N VAL A 54 10.94 -4.21 -5.20
CA VAL A 54 9.51 -4.51 -5.14
C VAL A 54 9.26 -5.92 -5.68
N ILE A 55 8.79 -6.81 -4.82
CA ILE A 55 8.49 -8.21 -5.14
C ILE A 55 7.00 -8.37 -5.33
N VAL A 56 6.61 -8.64 -6.57
CA VAL A 56 5.21 -8.77 -6.95
C VAL A 56 4.71 -10.19 -6.77
N VAL A 57 3.55 -10.32 -6.10
CA VAL A 57 2.79 -11.57 -5.98
C VAL A 57 1.40 -11.42 -6.60
N ASN A 58 0.81 -12.54 -7.04
CA ASN A 58 -0.49 -12.58 -7.71
C ASN A 58 -1.52 -13.43 -6.95
N ILE A 59 -1.63 -13.25 -5.64
CA ILE A 59 -2.52 -14.10 -4.80
C ILE A 59 -3.99 -13.84 -5.11
N LYS A 60 -4.36 -12.60 -5.42
CA LYS A 60 -5.73 -12.23 -5.77
C LYS A 60 -6.23 -12.99 -7.01
N ASP A 61 -5.43 -13.01 -8.07
CA ASP A 61 -5.75 -13.72 -9.31
C ASP A 61 -5.79 -15.24 -9.12
N ILE A 62 -4.86 -15.78 -8.33
CA ILE A 62 -4.79 -17.19 -7.98
C ILE A 62 -6.06 -17.61 -7.21
N LYS A 63 -6.49 -16.80 -6.24
CA LYS A 63 -7.74 -17.03 -5.50
C LYS A 63 -8.96 -17.02 -6.43
N LYS A 64 -9.03 -16.08 -7.36
CA LYS A 64 -10.09 -15.97 -8.36
C LYS A 64 -10.17 -17.22 -9.26
N LYS A 65 -9.00 -17.74 -9.65
CA LYS A 65 -8.88 -18.96 -10.47
C LYS A 65 -9.03 -20.26 -9.67
N LYS A 66 -9.09 -20.20 -8.34
CA LYS A 66 -9.16 -21.35 -7.40
C LYS A 66 -8.10 -22.43 -7.69
N SER A 67 -6.91 -22.07 -8.14
CA SER A 67 -5.87 -22.99 -8.58
C SER A 67 -4.79 -23.19 -7.51
N THR A 68 -4.76 -24.38 -6.92
CA THR A 68 -3.72 -24.80 -5.98
C THR A 68 -2.34 -24.90 -6.64
N TYR A 69 -2.29 -25.33 -7.89
CA TYR A 69 -1.05 -25.39 -8.68
C TYR A 69 -0.42 -23.99 -8.82
N LEU A 70 -1.20 -22.98 -9.18
CA LEU A 70 -0.71 -21.62 -9.31
C LEU A 70 -0.23 -21.06 -7.96
N LEU A 71 -0.91 -21.39 -6.86
CA LEU A 71 -0.48 -21.02 -5.53
C LEU A 71 0.89 -21.63 -5.20
N PHE A 72 1.06 -22.93 -5.44
CA PHE A 72 2.34 -23.61 -5.21
C PHE A 72 3.47 -23.01 -6.07
N LYS A 73 3.19 -22.71 -7.33
CA LYS A 73 4.15 -22.04 -8.23
C LYS A 73 4.56 -20.67 -7.70
N GLU A 74 3.62 -19.88 -7.20
CA GLU A 74 3.90 -18.55 -6.63
C GLU A 74 4.71 -18.67 -5.34
N LEU A 75 4.37 -19.60 -4.44
CA LEU A 75 5.14 -19.87 -3.23
C LEU A 75 6.58 -20.34 -3.57
N LYS A 76 6.75 -21.20 -4.59
CA LYS A 76 8.09 -21.59 -5.07
C LYS A 76 8.87 -20.42 -5.63
N LYS A 77 8.21 -19.48 -6.28
CA LYS A 77 8.84 -18.25 -6.81
C LYS A 77 9.34 -17.36 -5.66
N ILE A 78 8.53 -17.13 -4.63
CA ILE A 78 8.93 -16.26 -3.51
C ILE A 78 10.04 -16.86 -2.65
N ARG A 79 10.18 -18.19 -2.60
CA ARG A 79 11.32 -18.86 -1.93
C ARG A 79 12.69 -18.54 -2.53
N LYS A 80 12.74 -17.99 -3.75
CA LYS A 80 13.99 -17.59 -4.39
C LYS A 80 14.53 -16.25 -3.89
N TYR A 81 13.70 -15.48 -3.16
CA TYR A 81 14.11 -14.22 -2.56
C TYR A 81 14.69 -14.48 -1.17
N GLY A 82 15.57 -13.63 -0.72
CA GLY A 82 16.26 -13.78 0.56
C GLY A 82 17.65 -14.44 0.41
N PRO A 83 18.27 -14.95 1.49
CA PRO A 83 17.71 -14.92 2.84
C PRO A 83 17.64 -13.52 3.43
N TYR A 84 16.62 -13.28 4.27
CA TYR A 84 16.47 -12.03 5.01
C TYR A 84 16.85 -12.22 6.48
N ASP A 85 17.29 -11.16 7.14
CA ASP A 85 17.46 -11.16 8.58
C ASP A 85 16.08 -11.24 9.27
N ILE A 86 15.10 -10.49 8.74
CA ILE A 86 13.72 -10.51 9.21
C ILE A 86 12.73 -10.28 8.09
N VAL A 87 11.63 -11.05 8.08
CA VAL A 87 10.42 -10.80 7.27
C VAL A 87 9.33 -10.29 8.21
N ILE A 88 8.76 -9.13 7.90
CA ILE A 88 7.77 -8.44 8.75
C ILE A 88 6.44 -8.39 8.03
N ASP A 89 5.43 -9.10 8.55
CA ASP A 89 4.07 -9.08 8.03
C ASP A 89 3.26 -7.96 8.68
N MET A 90 3.07 -6.88 7.94
CA MET A 90 2.26 -5.73 8.35
C MET A 90 0.79 -5.86 7.92
N GLN A 91 0.42 -6.96 7.24
CA GLN A 91 -0.94 -7.19 6.77
C GLN A 91 -1.81 -7.89 7.83
N GLY A 92 -1.26 -8.90 8.52
CA GLY A 92 -1.96 -9.66 9.55
C GLY A 92 -3.12 -10.51 9.04
N LEU A 93 -3.02 -11.06 7.82
CA LEU A 93 -3.97 -11.99 7.22
C LEU A 93 -3.31 -13.36 7.03
N VAL A 94 -4.08 -14.43 7.07
CA VAL A 94 -3.55 -15.80 6.86
C VAL A 94 -2.77 -15.90 5.54
N LYS A 95 -3.27 -15.31 4.47
CA LYS A 95 -2.59 -15.32 3.16
C LYS A 95 -1.22 -14.64 3.19
N SER A 96 -1.10 -13.51 3.87
CA SER A 96 0.17 -12.78 3.99
C SER A 96 1.14 -13.51 4.93
N ALA A 97 0.63 -14.09 6.00
CA ALA A 97 1.40 -14.88 6.94
C ALA A 97 2.02 -16.13 6.29
N ILE A 98 1.27 -16.83 5.44
CA ILE A 98 1.80 -17.94 4.65
C ILE A 98 2.92 -17.46 3.73
N ILE A 99 2.72 -16.36 2.99
CA ILE A 99 3.75 -15.78 2.13
C ILE A 99 5.00 -15.46 2.95
N SER A 100 4.83 -14.76 4.07
CA SER A 100 5.93 -14.36 4.96
C SER A 100 6.72 -15.58 5.46
N ARG A 101 6.04 -16.68 5.80
CA ARG A 101 6.65 -17.91 6.27
C ARG A 101 7.43 -18.67 5.19
N TYR A 102 7.01 -18.55 3.93
CA TYR A 102 7.69 -19.19 2.80
C TYR A 102 8.94 -18.44 2.33
N ILE A 103 9.08 -17.18 2.66
CA ILE A 103 10.28 -16.39 2.34
C ILE A 103 11.41 -16.79 3.30
N PRO A 104 12.59 -17.21 2.79
CA PRO A 104 13.72 -17.58 3.63
C PRO A 104 14.17 -16.41 4.51
N SER A 105 14.14 -16.62 5.84
CA SER A 105 14.54 -15.60 6.82
C SER A 105 14.95 -16.23 8.15
N LYS A 106 15.75 -15.50 8.94
CA LYS A 106 16.08 -15.89 10.32
C LYS A 106 14.85 -15.74 11.23
N VAL A 107 14.07 -14.67 11.03
CA VAL A 107 12.86 -14.36 11.81
C VAL A 107 11.72 -13.99 10.87
N THR A 108 10.54 -14.55 11.13
CA THR A 108 9.28 -14.10 10.53
C THR A 108 8.44 -13.48 11.63
N LEU A 109 8.20 -12.18 11.55
CA LEU A 109 7.47 -11.40 12.57
C LEU A 109 6.13 -10.94 12.04
N GLY A 110 5.11 -10.97 12.87
CA GLY A 110 3.81 -10.38 12.62
C GLY A 110 3.06 -10.10 13.91
N PHE A 111 1.80 -9.70 13.78
CA PHE A 111 0.95 -9.42 14.94
C PHE A 111 0.53 -10.69 15.68
N GLU A 112 0.47 -10.59 16.99
CA GLU A 112 -0.08 -11.63 17.88
C GLU A 112 -1.58 -11.84 17.60
N LYS A 113 -2.14 -12.97 18.01
CA LYS A 113 -3.51 -13.42 17.71
C LYS A 113 -4.58 -12.34 17.96
N SER A 114 -4.52 -11.66 19.10
CA SER A 114 -5.50 -10.60 19.47
C SER A 114 -5.26 -9.29 18.72
N SER A 115 -4.08 -9.13 18.13
CA SER A 115 -3.63 -7.91 17.42
C SER A 115 -3.72 -8.03 15.90
N ALA A 116 -3.80 -9.25 15.36
CA ALA A 116 -3.93 -9.49 13.94
C ALA A 116 -5.38 -9.31 13.47
N ARG A 117 -5.57 -8.90 12.20
CA ARG A 117 -6.90 -8.85 11.58
C ARG A 117 -7.53 -10.24 11.47
N GLU A 118 -6.72 -11.25 11.12
CA GLU A 118 -7.08 -12.66 11.16
C GLU A 118 -6.17 -13.34 12.18
N GLY A 119 -6.68 -13.61 13.40
CA GLY A 119 -5.88 -14.13 14.50
C GLY A 119 -5.11 -15.42 14.20
N LEU A 120 -5.62 -16.26 13.27
CA LEU A 120 -4.94 -17.46 12.79
C LEU A 120 -3.62 -17.16 12.06
N ALA A 121 -3.39 -15.92 11.58
CA ALA A 121 -2.13 -15.54 10.97
C ALA A 121 -0.94 -15.75 11.91
N SER A 122 -1.15 -15.54 13.22
CA SER A 122 -0.10 -15.60 14.24
C SER A 122 0.64 -16.93 14.32
N ILE A 123 0.01 -18.05 13.92
CA ILE A 123 0.64 -19.38 13.97
C ILE A 123 1.78 -19.55 12.95
N PHE A 124 1.85 -18.71 11.92
CA PHE A 124 2.86 -18.76 10.87
C PHE A 124 4.13 -17.97 11.22
N TYR A 125 4.08 -17.13 12.26
CA TYR A 125 5.22 -16.30 12.65
C TYR A 125 6.11 -17.02 13.66
N THR A 126 7.43 -16.78 13.58
CA THR A 126 8.40 -17.25 14.57
C THR A 126 8.51 -16.31 15.76
N LYS A 127 8.13 -15.02 15.56
CA LYS A 127 8.04 -13.99 16.59
C LYS A 127 6.75 -13.21 16.40
N VAL A 128 6.06 -12.89 17.47
CA VAL A 128 4.80 -12.13 17.42
C VAL A 128 4.90 -10.86 18.25
N PHE A 129 4.18 -9.81 17.81
CA PHE A 129 4.09 -8.54 18.49
C PHE A 129 2.63 -8.25 18.89
N LYS A 130 2.45 -7.91 20.18
CA LYS A 130 1.14 -7.55 20.73
C LYS A 130 0.96 -6.06 20.78
N PHE A 131 -0.09 -5.57 20.12
CA PHE A 131 -0.50 -4.17 20.15
C PHE A 131 -2.00 -4.07 19.90
N PRO A 132 -2.75 -3.20 20.58
CA PRO A 132 -4.21 -3.20 20.48
C PRO A 132 -4.70 -2.99 19.04
N TYR A 133 -5.64 -3.83 18.59
CA TYR A 133 -6.19 -3.75 17.22
C TYR A 133 -6.96 -2.46 16.97
N SER A 134 -7.55 -1.86 18.01
CA SER A 134 -8.33 -0.62 17.95
C SER A 134 -7.50 0.64 17.69
N ASN A 135 -6.17 0.59 17.87
CA ASN A 135 -5.30 1.73 17.63
C ASN A 135 -5.23 2.09 16.14
N ASN A 136 -4.80 3.32 15.87
CA ASN A 136 -4.59 3.81 14.51
C ASN A 136 -3.64 2.88 13.72
N VAL A 137 -3.97 2.62 12.46
CA VAL A 137 -3.19 1.70 11.61
C VAL A 137 -1.75 2.15 11.39
N ILE A 138 -1.50 3.46 11.34
CA ILE A 138 -0.13 4.01 11.17
C ILE A 138 0.67 3.75 12.44
N GLU A 139 0.09 4.00 13.61
CA GLU A 139 0.70 3.71 14.92
C GLU A 139 1.03 2.22 15.05
N ARG A 140 0.09 1.36 14.70
CA ARG A 140 0.29 -0.09 14.73
C ARG A 140 1.43 -0.56 13.85
N ASN A 141 1.52 0.00 12.64
CA ASN A 141 2.61 -0.30 11.71
C ASN A 141 3.96 0.21 12.25
N PHE A 142 3.96 1.41 12.82
CA PHE A 142 5.15 2.02 13.42
C PHE A 142 5.68 1.21 14.59
N GLU A 143 4.82 0.86 15.54
CA GLU A 143 5.19 0.08 16.73
C GLU A 143 5.65 -1.34 16.37
N LEU A 144 5.06 -1.97 15.35
CA LEU A 144 5.52 -3.26 14.84
C LEU A 144 6.96 -3.18 14.30
N ILE A 145 7.28 -2.14 13.53
CA ILE A 145 8.62 -1.91 12.98
C ILE A 145 9.60 -1.49 14.08
N LYS A 146 9.18 -0.62 15.01
CA LYS A 146 9.98 -0.27 16.19
C LYS A 146 10.41 -1.53 16.94
N PHE A 147 9.47 -2.43 17.24
CA PHE A 147 9.75 -3.71 17.88
C PHE A 147 10.63 -4.64 17.04
N ALA A 148 10.43 -4.64 15.71
CA ALA A 148 11.19 -5.49 14.80
C ALA A 148 12.68 -5.16 14.74
N LEU A 149 12.99 -3.87 14.77
CA LEU A 149 14.32 -3.31 14.49
C LEU A 149 14.95 -2.61 15.70
N ASP A 150 14.27 -2.63 16.84
CA ASP A 150 14.69 -1.93 18.07
C ASP A 150 14.98 -0.45 17.81
N LEU A 151 14.02 0.23 17.15
CA LEU A 151 14.18 1.63 16.79
C LEU A 151 14.05 2.52 18.04
N PRO A 152 14.90 3.57 18.18
CA PRO A 152 14.90 4.48 19.32
C PRO A 152 13.83 5.60 19.21
N PHE A 153 12.84 5.45 18.34
CA PHE A 153 11.78 6.43 18.09
C PHE A 153 10.54 6.10 18.90
N ASP A 154 9.79 7.15 19.24
CA ASP A 154 8.49 7.03 19.87
C ASP A 154 7.35 7.43 18.91
N ILE A 155 6.11 7.20 19.31
CA ILE A 155 4.94 7.41 18.46
C ILE A 155 4.77 8.90 18.10
N GLU A 156 5.22 9.79 18.97
CA GLU A 156 5.24 11.25 18.79
C GLU A 156 6.14 11.67 17.63
N ASP A 157 7.19 10.88 17.32
CA ASP A 157 8.07 11.13 16.17
C ASP A 157 7.33 11.06 14.83
N LEU A 158 6.18 10.35 14.77
CA LEU A 158 5.32 10.35 13.58
C LEU A 158 4.84 11.75 13.18
N ASN A 159 4.81 12.71 14.09
CA ASN A 159 4.45 14.10 13.80
C ASN A 159 5.53 14.80 12.95
N SER A 160 6.76 14.31 12.97
CA SER A 160 7.88 14.83 12.17
C SER A 160 7.98 14.21 10.78
N LYS A 161 7.01 13.39 10.37
CA LYS A 161 7.04 12.76 9.04
C LYS A 161 7.03 13.79 7.93
N VAL A 162 7.84 13.55 6.93
CA VAL A 162 7.89 14.32 5.68
C VAL A 162 7.10 13.59 4.57
N PRO A 163 6.79 14.26 3.44
CA PRO A 163 6.20 13.58 2.28
C PRO A 163 7.00 12.34 1.87
N PHE A 164 6.32 11.22 1.64
CA PHE A 164 6.93 9.92 1.41
C PHE A 164 6.34 9.16 0.20
N LEU A 165 5.55 9.83 -0.63
CA LEU A 165 5.08 9.28 -1.90
C LEU A 165 5.93 9.86 -3.03
N TYR A 166 6.45 8.99 -3.87
CA TYR A 166 7.33 9.35 -4.97
C TYR A 166 6.65 8.95 -6.29
N PRO A 167 5.94 9.89 -6.93
CA PRO A 167 5.30 9.62 -8.22
C PRO A 167 6.35 9.51 -9.32
N ASP A 168 6.05 8.74 -10.36
CA ASP A 168 6.82 8.80 -11.60
C ASP A 168 6.60 10.17 -12.25
N GLN A 169 7.61 11.03 -12.14
CA GLN A 169 7.54 12.43 -12.59
C GLN A 169 7.28 12.57 -14.10
N LYS A 170 7.53 11.53 -14.90
CA LYS A 170 7.36 11.61 -16.36
C LYS A 170 5.90 11.69 -16.81
N GLN A 171 4.95 11.26 -15.98
CA GLN A 171 3.53 11.21 -16.35
C GLN A 171 2.68 12.35 -15.81
N LEU A 172 3.11 13.07 -14.77
CA LEU A 172 2.29 14.05 -14.05
C LEU A 172 2.16 15.43 -14.73
N ASN A 173 3.12 15.84 -15.54
CA ASN A 173 3.24 17.25 -15.93
C ASN A 173 2.41 17.66 -17.14
N SER A 174 1.86 16.74 -17.94
CA SER A 174 1.17 17.08 -19.20
C SER A 174 -0.26 17.58 -19.02
N HIS A 175 -0.90 17.28 -17.88
CA HIS A 175 -2.30 17.62 -17.63
C HIS A 175 -2.49 18.72 -16.58
N LEU A 176 -1.43 19.11 -15.89
CA LEU A 176 -1.49 20.14 -14.86
C LEU A 176 -1.37 21.54 -15.46
N SER A 177 -2.23 22.46 -15.05
CA SER A 177 -2.13 23.88 -15.37
C SER A 177 -1.14 24.57 -14.43
N ASN A 178 -0.29 25.43 -14.99
CA ASN A 178 0.60 26.30 -14.23
C ASN A 178 -0.07 27.66 -13.90
N VAL A 179 -1.25 27.93 -14.47
CA VAL A 179 -1.95 29.22 -14.37
C VAL A 179 -3.20 29.11 -13.51
N GLN A 180 -3.93 27.99 -13.65
CA GLN A 180 -5.19 27.75 -12.93
C GLN A 180 -4.98 26.78 -11.74
N LYS A 181 -5.89 26.80 -10.77
CA LYS A 181 -5.95 25.78 -9.73
C LYS A 181 -6.24 24.42 -10.37
N ASN A 182 -5.49 23.40 -9.99
CA ASN A 182 -5.74 22.03 -10.42
C ASN A 182 -6.66 21.35 -9.40
N ILE A 183 -7.79 20.83 -9.86
CA ILE A 183 -8.78 20.11 -9.06
C ILE A 183 -8.92 18.71 -9.64
N ILE A 184 -8.71 17.69 -8.79
CA ILE A 184 -8.86 16.29 -9.18
C ILE A 184 -10.21 15.78 -8.64
N LEU A 185 -11.07 15.33 -9.55
CA LEU A 185 -12.33 14.67 -9.22
C LEU A 185 -12.12 13.15 -9.20
N ILE A 186 -12.57 12.49 -8.13
CA ILE A 186 -12.44 11.04 -7.93
C ILE A 186 -13.85 10.46 -7.78
N PRO A 187 -14.51 10.05 -8.87
CA PRO A 187 -15.89 9.56 -8.84
C PRO A 187 -16.03 8.13 -8.30
N GLY A 188 -14.92 7.37 -8.29
CA GLY A 188 -14.89 5.98 -7.89
C GLY A 188 -14.86 5.77 -6.38
N ALA A 189 -15.58 4.75 -5.91
CA ALA A 189 -15.47 4.23 -4.56
C ALA A 189 -15.90 2.75 -4.51
N SER A 190 -15.38 2.01 -3.52
CA SER A 190 -15.67 0.57 -3.35
C SER A 190 -17.15 0.24 -3.13
N PHE A 191 -17.93 1.18 -2.60
CA PHE A 191 -19.36 1.04 -2.36
C PHE A 191 -20.11 2.19 -3.02
N SER A 192 -21.23 1.90 -3.64
CA SER A 192 -22.09 2.90 -4.30
C SER A 192 -22.55 4.01 -3.35
N SER A 193 -22.80 3.68 -2.07
CA SER A 193 -23.18 4.63 -1.03
C SER A 193 -22.09 5.66 -0.68
N LYS A 194 -20.86 5.45 -1.14
CA LYS A 194 -19.73 6.37 -0.95
C LYS A 194 -19.42 7.19 -2.21
N ARG A 195 -20.16 6.97 -3.30
CA ARG A 195 -19.97 7.69 -4.56
C ARG A 195 -20.78 8.97 -4.55
N TYR A 196 -20.12 10.09 -4.85
CA TYR A 196 -20.80 11.36 -5.07
C TYR A 196 -21.47 11.33 -6.45
N PRO A 197 -22.70 11.86 -6.63
CA PRO A 197 -23.40 11.84 -7.91
C PRO A 197 -22.62 12.55 -9.01
N VAL A 198 -22.63 11.96 -10.21
CA VAL A 198 -21.90 12.47 -11.39
C VAL A 198 -22.39 13.87 -11.77
N GLU A 199 -23.70 14.10 -11.68
CA GLU A 199 -24.34 15.38 -11.97
C GLU A 199 -23.83 16.49 -11.03
N ARG A 200 -23.59 16.14 -9.76
CA ARG A 200 -23.07 17.09 -8.77
C ARG A 200 -21.59 17.41 -8.97
N PHE A 201 -20.79 16.46 -9.48
CA PHE A 201 -19.42 16.76 -9.92
C PHE A 201 -19.42 17.76 -11.05
N SER A 202 -20.34 17.61 -12.00
CA SER A 202 -20.48 18.52 -13.16
C SER A 202 -20.95 19.90 -12.75
N GLU A 203 -21.93 19.99 -11.85
CA GLU A 203 -22.37 21.27 -11.26
C GLU A 203 -21.19 21.99 -10.59
N LEU A 204 -20.41 21.27 -9.76
CA LEU A 204 -19.23 21.81 -9.09
C LEU A 204 -18.19 22.32 -10.10
N ALA A 205 -17.92 21.55 -11.16
CA ALA A 205 -16.97 21.92 -12.19
C ALA A 205 -17.39 23.21 -12.95
N ASN A 206 -18.68 23.42 -13.12
CA ASN A 206 -19.22 24.61 -13.78
C ASN A 206 -19.22 25.87 -12.88
N LEU A 207 -19.09 25.70 -11.56
CA LEU A 207 -19.10 26.84 -10.61
C LEU A 207 -17.73 27.52 -10.48
N LEU A 208 -16.64 26.81 -10.68
CA LEU A 208 -15.30 27.31 -10.42
C LEU A 208 -14.47 27.33 -11.71
N ASN A 209 -13.76 28.42 -11.95
CA ASN A 209 -12.77 28.49 -13.03
C ASN A 209 -11.47 27.81 -12.57
N ALA A 210 -11.29 26.55 -12.95
CA ALA A 210 -10.14 25.72 -12.59
C ALA A 210 -9.82 24.72 -13.70
N ASN A 211 -8.61 24.15 -13.65
CA ASN A 211 -8.25 22.99 -14.45
C ASN A 211 -8.74 21.73 -13.73
N TYR A 212 -9.73 21.05 -14.30
CA TYR A 212 -10.31 19.84 -13.74
C TYR A 212 -9.74 18.59 -14.39
N LEU A 213 -9.38 17.63 -13.58
CA LEU A 213 -8.90 16.30 -13.99
C LEU A 213 -9.81 15.25 -13.34
N VAL A 214 -10.18 14.20 -14.07
CA VAL A 214 -10.94 13.07 -13.50
C VAL A 214 -10.04 11.86 -13.41
N ALA A 215 -9.83 11.37 -12.18
CA ALA A 215 -9.07 10.14 -11.95
C ALA A 215 -9.98 8.92 -11.96
N TRP A 216 -9.57 7.88 -12.67
CA TRP A 216 -10.26 6.59 -12.72
C TRP A 216 -9.26 5.44 -12.75
N GLY A 217 -9.66 4.25 -12.26
CA GLY A 217 -8.80 3.07 -12.17
C GLY A 217 -9.46 1.78 -12.69
N SER A 218 -10.75 1.83 -13.04
CA SER A 218 -11.49 0.69 -13.60
C SER A 218 -12.37 1.15 -14.76
N GLU A 219 -12.82 0.22 -15.61
CA GLU A 219 -13.74 0.56 -16.72
C GLU A 219 -15.08 1.15 -16.23
N GLU A 220 -15.56 0.70 -15.05
CA GLU A 220 -16.75 1.28 -14.42
C GLU A 220 -16.51 2.74 -14.03
N GLU A 221 -15.36 3.04 -13.44
CA GLU A 221 -14.99 4.40 -13.05
C GLU A 221 -14.72 5.29 -14.28
N LYS A 222 -14.15 4.73 -15.34
CA LYS A 222 -14.00 5.41 -16.63
C LYS A 222 -15.34 5.85 -17.19
N PHE A 223 -16.34 4.97 -17.13
CA PHE A 223 -17.70 5.32 -17.56
C PHE A 223 -18.28 6.51 -16.75
N LEU A 224 -18.00 6.60 -15.44
CA LEU A 224 -18.39 7.74 -14.63
C LEU A 224 -17.62 9.01 -15.05
N ALA A 225 -16.32 8.87 -15.32
CA ALA A 225 -15.47 9.98 -15.78
C ALA A 225 -15.97 10.53 -17.13
N ASP A 226 -16.27 9.65 -18.08
CA ASP A 226 -16.81 10.02 -19.38
C ASP A 226 -18.18 10.74 -19.26
N LYS A 227 -19.03 10.33 -18.33
CA LYS A 227 -20.27 11.05 -18.02
C LYS A 227 -20.02 12.47 -17.51
N ILE A 228 -19.07 12.64 -16.57
CA ILE A 228 -18.71 13.96 -16.04
C ILE A 228 -18.21 14.85 -17.19
N LYS A 229 -17.34 14.32 -18.04
CA LYS A 229 -16.80 15.04 -19.21
C LYS A 229 -17.89 15.45 -20.20
N ASN A 230 -18.87 14.59 -20.46
CA ASN A 230 -19.99 14.90 -21.36
C ASN A 230 -20.89 16.02 -20.81
N LEU A 231 -21.08 16.09 -19.49
CA LEU A 231 -21.86 17.14 -18.82
C LEU A 231 -21.06 18.45 -18.61
N SER A 232 -19.74 18.37 -18.63
CA SER A 232 -18.82 19.50 -18.42
C SER A 232 -17.60 19.35 -19.33
N PRO A 233 -17.68 19.79 -20.61
CA PRO A 233 -16.65 19.54 -21.62
C PRO A 233 -15.26 20.12 -21.33
N HIS A 234 -15.15 21.06 -20.38
CA HIS A 234 -13.89 21.64 -19.94
C HIS A 234 -13.14 20.80 -18.90
N VAL A 235 -13.74 19.69 -18.46
CA VAL A 235 -13.11 18.71 -17.56
C VAL A 235 -12.27 17.72 -18.39
N ASN A 236 -11.03 17.46 -17.97
CA ASN A 236 -10.06 16.59 -18.63
C ASN A 236 -9.92 15.22 -17.96
#